data_7102ef305e50697369fcebfcfd93f139
#
_entry.id   7102ef305e50697369fcebfcfd93f139
#
_cell.length_a   1.000
_cell.length_b   1.000
_cell.length_c   1.000
_cell.angle_alpha   90.00
_cell.angle_beta   90.00
_cell.angle_gamma   90.00
#
_symmetry.space_group_name_H-M   'P 1'
#
loop_
_entity.id
_entity.type
_entity.pdbx_description
1 polymer ?
#
loop_
_entity_poly.entity_id
_entity_poly.type
_entity_poly.pdbx_seq_one_letter_code
_entity_poly.pdbx_strand_id
1 'polypeptide(L)'
;MNNAIPLTLAALIAVGIIVIGAFYLLAPERISGSFGLKPPASDADTRAWLRLKGIRDVAAGLVVLAVMLTVGSRVAGIVLLVETVIPFGDMFIILGSGGSRLRPFSIHGVTCAVMLVVGVLLIRAA
;
A
#
# COMPACT_ATOMS: atom_id res chain seq x y z
N MET A 1 -20.51 15.52 8.15
CA MET A 1 -20.60 14.41 7.18
C MET A 1 -20.41 13.08 7.92
N ASN A 2 -21.03 12.00 7.44
CA ASN A 2 -20.86 10.69 8.10
C ASN A 2 -19.45 10.14 7.79
N ASN A 3 -18.62 9.97 8.83
CA ASN A 3 -17.26 9.46 8.71
C ASN A 3 -17.18 7.94 8.52
N ALA A 4 -18.28 7.21 8.63
CA ALA A 4 -18.24 5.75 8.62
C ALA A 4 -17.68 5.17 7.30
N ILE A 5 -18.11 5.71 6.15
CA ILE A 5 -17.65 5.23 4.84
C ILE A 5 -16.16 5.45 4.65
N PRO A 6 -15.62 6.69 4.77
CA PRO A 6 -14.17 6.89 4.58
C PRO A 6 -13.32 6.16 5.62
N LEU A 7 -13.78 6.00 6.86
CA LEU A 7 -13.08 5.19 7.87
C LEU A 7 -13.05 3.70 7.48
N THR A 8 -14.18 3.16 7.02
CA THR A 8 -14.23 1.76 6.55
C THR A 8 -13.28 1.54 5.38
N LEU A 9 -13.28 2.45 4.40
CA LEU A 9 -12.38 2.36 3.25
C LEU A 9 -10.91 2.44 3.66
N ALA A 10 -10.56 3.36 4.57
CA ALA A 10 -9.20 3.46 5.10
C ALA A 10 -8.78 2.19 5.85
N ALA A 11 -9.67 1.61 6.66
CA ALA A 11 -9.41 0.34 7.33
C ALA A 11 -9.20 -0.81 6.35
N LEU A 12 -10.01 -0.89 5.28
CA LEU A 12 -9.85 -1.90 4.23
C LEU A 12 -8.52 -1.73 3.47
N ILE A 13 -8.11 -0.50 3.17
CA ILE A 13 -6.79 -0.21 2.57
C ILE A 13 -5.68 -0.68 3.51
N ALA A 14 -5.73 -0.31 4.79
CA ALA A 14 -4.73 -0.68 5.78
C ALA A 14 -4.63 -2.20 5.98
N VAL A 15 -5.75 -2.89 6.10
CA VAL A 15 -5.78 -4.36 6.18
C VAL A 15 -5.26 -4.99 4.89
N GLY A 16 -5.64 -4.45 3.74
CA GLY A 16 -5.16 -4.93 2.44
C GLY A 16 -3.65 -4.88 2.32
N ILE A 17 -3.00 -3.76 2.70
CA ILE A 17 -1.55 -3.66 2.65
C ILE A 17 -0.87 -4.57 3.68
N ILE A 18 -1.46 -4.76 4.88
CA ILE A 18 -0.96 -5.74 5.86
C ILE A 18 -0.99 -7.16 5.27
N VAL A 19 -2.07 -7.54 4.61
CA VAL A 19 -2.20 -8.86 3.97
C VAL A 19 -1.16 -9.04 2.87
N ILE A 20 -0.96 -8.03 2.01
CA ILE A 20 0.08 -8.05 0.98
C ILE A 20 1.47 -8.20 1.63
N GLY A 21 1.77 -7.43 2.66
CA GLY A 21 3.02 -7.51 3.41
C GLY A 21 3.24 -8.90 4.03
N ALA A 22 2.18 -9.50 4.59
CA ALA A 22 2.24 -10.84 5.13
C ALA A 22 2.57 -11.89 4.05
N PHE A 23 2.01 -11.76 2.85
CA PHE A 23 2.38 -12.63 1.72
C PHE A 23 3.86 -12.46 1.32
N TYR A 24 4.40 -11.24 1.33
CA TYR A 24 5.83 -11.02 1.09
C TYR A 24 6.72 -11.63 2.19
N LEU A 25 6.24 -11.70 3.44
CA LEU A 25 6.96 -12.34 4.53
C LEU A 25 6.93 -13.87 4.43
N LEU A 26 5.76 -14.45 4.11
CA LEU A 26 5.52 -15.88 4.18
C LEU A 26 5.81 -16.63 2.88
N ALA A 27 5.49 -16.01 1.74
CA ALA A 27 5.60 -16.61 0.41
C ALA A 27 6.07 -15.61 -0.66
N PRO A 28 7.27 -14.99 -0.50
CA PRO A 28 7.74 -13.88 -1.32
C PRO A 28 7.80 -14.21 -2.82
N GLU A 29 8.19 -15.44 -3.18
CA GLU A 29 8.30 -15.84 -4.59
C GLU A 29 6.92 -15.92 -5.28
N ARG A 30 5.86 -16.29 -4.54
CA ARG A 30 4.50 -16.40 -5.09
C ARG A 30 3.91 -15.02 -5.42
N ILE A 31 4.18 -14.02 -4.59
CA ILE A 31 3.59 -12.70 -4.74
C ILE A 31 4.41 -11.77 -5.64
N SER A 32 5.73 -11.94 -5.71
CA SER A 32 6.63 -11.04 -6.43
C SER A 32 6.27 -10.84 -7.91
N GLY A 33 5.77 -11.89 -8.58
CA GLY A 33 5.31 -11.83 -9.97
C GLY A 33 4.07 -10.99 -10.21
N SER A 34 3.27 -10.70 -9.18
CA SER A 34 2.06 -9.87 -9.29
C SER A 34 2.35 -8.37 -9.37
N PHE A 35 3.55 -7.96 -8.98
CA PHE A 35 3.93 -6.55 -8.83
C PHE A 35 4.10 -5.80 -10.17
N GLY A 36 4.24 -6.51 -11.29
CA GLY A 36 4.39 -5.92 -12.62
C GLY A 36 5.82 -5.91 -13.16
N LEU A 37 6.79 -6.35 -12.37
CA LEU A 37 8.16 -6.63 -12.77
C LEU A 37 8.33 -8.11 -13.16
N LYS A 38 9.45 -8.43 -13.81
CA LYS A 38 9.86 -9.83 -13.98
C LYS A 38 10.10 -10.45 -12.60
N PRO A 39 9.69 -11.71 -12.37
CA PRO A 39 10.03 -12.39 -11.14
C PRO A 39 11.54 -12.33 -10.89
N PRO A 40 11.99 -11.94 -9.70
CA PRO A 40 13.40 -11.89 -9.38
C PRO A 40 13.99 -13.30 -9.24
N ALA A 41 15.31 -13.39 -9.19
CA ALA A 41 16.00 -14.66 -8.92
C ALA A 41 15.53 -15.28 -7.59
N SER A 42 15.49 -16.61 -7.55
CA SER A 42 15.06 -17.35 -6.35
C SER A 42 16.29 -17.73 -5.49
N ASP A 43 16.98 -16.71 -4.99
CA ASP A 43 18.12 -16.84 -4.07
C ASP A 43 17.81 -16.29 -2.67
N ALA A 44 18.70 -16.54 -1.71
CA ALA A 44 18.52 -16.17 -0.32
C ALA A 44 18.45 -14.65 -0.12
N ASP A 45 19.30 -13.89 -0.82
CA ASP A 45 19.38 -12.44 -0.68
C ASP A 45 18.12 -11.78 -1.27
N THR A 46 17.69 -12.22 -2.43
CA THR A 46 16.44 -11.74 -3.05
C THR A 46 15.24 -12.00 -2.16
N ARG A 47 15.14 -13.18 -1.53
CA ARG A 47 14.09 -13.46 -0.55
C ARG A 47 14.16 -12.53 0.65
N ALA A 48 15.34 -12.22 1.14
CA ALA A 48 15.52 -11.28 2.24
C ALA A 48 15.04 -9.88 1.86
N TRP A 49 15.37 -9.37 0.67
CA TRP A 49 14.88 -8.10 0.16
C TRP A 49 13.35 -8.05 0.05
N LEU A 50 12.72 -9.11 -0.46
CA LEU A 50 11.27 -9.21 -0.56
C LEU A 50 10.61 -9.22 0.83
N ARG A 51 11.20 -9.89 1.82
CA ARG A 51 10.72 -9.88 3.21
C ARG A 51 10.88 -8.51 3.87
N LEU A 52 11.98 -7.79 3.57
CA LEU A 52 12.14 -6.40 4.02
C LEU A 52 11.04 -5.50 3.45
N LYS A 53 10.64 -5.69 2.20
CA LYS A 53 9.45 -5.03 1.66
C LYS A 53 8.21 -5.41 2.45
N GLY A 54 8.00 -6.70 2.71
CA GLY A 54 6.84 -7.19 3.43
C GLY A 54 6.65 -6.57 4.81
N ILE A 55 7.72 -6.49 5.62
CA ILE A 55 7.63 -5.88 6.95
C ILE A 55 7.30 -4.38 6.89
N ARG A 56 7.76 -3.67 5.86
CA ARG A 56 7.42 -2.26 5.65
C ARG A 56 5.95 -2.08 5.28
N ASP A 57 5.42 -2.94 4.43
CA ASP A 57 4.00 -2.92 4.05
C ASP A 57 3.11 -3.22 5.28
N VAL A 58 3.49 -4.19 6.10
CA VAL A 58 2.78 -4.46 7.38
C VAL A 58 2.84 -3.25 8.31
N ALA A 59 4.01 -2.63 8.47
CA ALA A 59 4.17 -1.47 9.33
C ALA A 59 3.33 -0.27 8.84
N ALA A 60 3.28 0.00 7.52
CA ALA A 60 2.46 1.05 6.95
C ALA A 60 0.97 0.86 7.29
N GLY A 61 0.42 -0.33 7.03
CA GLY A 61 -0.98 -0.62 7.39
C GLY A 61 -1.26 -0.50 8.89
N LEU A 62 -0.34 -0.96 9.74
CA LEU A 62 -0.46 -0.82 11.21
C LEU A 62 -0.44 0.64 11.67
N VAL A 63 0.38 1.50 11.05
CA VAL A 63 0.41 2.94 11.35
C VAL A 63 -0.95 3.58 11.06
N VAL A 64 -1.54 3.31 9.90
CA VAL A 64 -2.89 3.82 9.57
C VAL A 64 -3.91 3.38 10.61
N LEU A 65 -3.97 2.07 10.93
CA LEU A 65 -4.92 1.56 11.93
C LEU A 65 -4.69 2.15 13.32
N ALA A 66 -3.43 2.22 13.77
CA ALA A 66 -3.09 2.78 15.07
C ALA A 66 -3.53 4.26 15.18
N VAL A 67 -3.25 5.07 14.16
CA VAL A 67 -3.65 6.49 14.13
C VAL A 67 -5.16 6.64 14.07
N MET A 68 -5.86 5.80 13.30
CA MET A 68 -7.33 5.79 13.27
C MET A 68 -7.95 5.54 14.65
N LEU A 69 -7.36 4.61 15.40
CA LEU A 69 -7.89 4.18 16.71
C LEU A 69 -7.52 5.12 17.86
N THR A 70 -6.35 5.76 17.78
CA THR A 70 -5.79 6.51 18.93
C THR A 70 -5.83 8.02 18.78
N VAL A 71 -5.77 8.53 17.53
CA VAL A 71 -5.65 9.97 17.27
C VAL A 71 -6.90 10.53 16.57
N GLY A 72 -7.48 9.80 15.63
CA GLY A 72 -8.71 10.17 14.95
C GLY A 72 -8.58 10.33 13.43
N SER A 73 -9.73 10.56 12.79
CA SER A 73 -9.90 10.49 11.34
C SER A 73 -9.07 11.51 10.57
N ARG A 74 -8.94 12.74 11.08
CA ARG A 74 -8.19 13.79 10.39
C ARG A 74 -6.71 13.44 10.23
N VAL A 75 -6.07 12.98 11.32
CA VAL A 75 -4.66 12.60 11.29
C VAL A 75 -4.45 11.32 10.47
N ALA A 76 -5.37 10.36 10.57
CA ALA A 76 -5.37 9.18 9.71
C ALA A 76 -5.44 9.55 8.22
N GLY A 77 -6.27 10.53 7.88
CA GLY A 77 -6.35 11.06 6.51
C GLY A 77 -5.03 11.68 6.03
N ILE A 78 -4.34 12.44 6.89
CA ILE A 78 -3.03 13.02 6.57
C ILE A 78 -1.99 11.90 6.36
N VAL A 79 -1.95 10.90 7.25
CA VAL A 79 -1.05 9.75 7.12
C VAL A 79 -1.31 9.01 5.80
N LEU A 80 -2.57 8.74 5.48
CA LEU A 80 -2.93 8.06 4.24
C LEU A 80 -2.50 8.84 2.99
N LEU A 81 -2.62 10.18 3.02
CA LEU A 81 -2.13 11.03 1.93
C LEU A 81 -0.60 10.97 1.79
N VAL A 82 0.15 10.96 2.90
CA VAL A 82 1.60 10.80 2.86
C VAL A 82 1.98 9.43 2.30
N GLU A 83 1.28 8.38 2.70
CA GLU A 83 1.56 7.03 2.23
C GLU A 83 1.21 6.82 0.74
N THR A 84 0.45 7.71 0.08
CA THR A 84 0.24 7.63 -1.38
C THR A 84 1.54 7.74 -2.18
N VAL A 85 2.61 8.27 -1.58
CA VAL A 85 3.94 8.29 -2.17
C VAL A 85 4.44 6.87 -2.50
N ILE A 86 4.02 5.86 -1.72
CA ILE A 86 4.43 4.47 -1.93
C ILE A 86 3.88 3.92 -3.27
N PRO A 87 2.56 3.80 -3.47
CA PRO A 87 2.03 3.29 -4.73
C PRO A 87 2.34 4.20 -5.92
N PHE A 88 2.47 5.51 -5.71
CA PHE A 88 2.90 6.44 -6.75
C PHE A 88 4.34 6.14 -7.19
N GLY A 89 5.27 6.02 -6.25
CA GLY A 89 6.67 5.69 -6.52
C GLY A 89 6.82 4.31 -7.16
N ASP A 90 6.13 3.30 -6.63
CA ASP A 90 6.10 1.95 -7.19
C ASP A 90 5.68 1.96 -8.68
N MET A 91 4.62 2.71 -9.01
CA MET A 91 4.15 2.85 -10.39
C MET A 91 5.26 3.37 -11.32
N PHE A 92 5.93 4.46 -10.93
CA PHE A 92 6.98 5.06 -11.77
C PHE A 92 8.22 4.19 -11.88
N ILE A 93 8.63 3.54 -10.79
CA ILE A 93 9.78 2.62 -10.79
C ILE A 93 9.52 1.45 -11.74
N ILE A 94 8.33 0.85 -11.69
CA ILE A 94 7.97 -0.28 -12.57
C ILE A 94 7.94 0.16 -14.03
N LEU A 95 7.36 1.32 -14.33
CA LEU A 95 7.32 1.87 -15.70
C LEU A 95 8.73 2.15 -16.21
N GLY A 96 9.59 2.73 -15.39
CA GLY A 96 10.99 3.04 -15.75
C GLY A 96 11.86 1.79 -15.92
N SER A 97 11.50 0.68 -15.26
CA SER A 97 12.25 -0.59 -15.32
C SER A 97 11.89 -1.49 -16.51
N GLY A 98 11.06 -1.01 -17.46
CA GLY A 98 10.63 -1.79 -18.61
C GLY A 98 9.67 -2.94 -18.27
N GLY A 99 9.01 -2.87 -17.12
CA GLY A 99 7.97 -3.81 -16.69
C GLY A 99 6.68 -3.70 -17.52
N SER A 100 5.65 -4.44 -17.13
CA SER A 100 4.32 -4.33 -17.73
C SER A 100 3.80 -2.90 -17.63
N ARG A 101 3.25 -2.35 -18.71
CA ARG A 101 2.63 -1.00 -18.67
C ARG A 101 1.24 -1.01 -18.02
N LEU A 102 0.49 -2.08 -18.16
CA LEU A 102 -0.88 -2.16 -17.66
C LEU A 102 -0.95 -2.33 -16.13
N ARG A 103 -0.14 -3.22 -15.56
CA ARG A 103 -0.18 -3.54 -14.12
C ARG A 103 0.15 -2.36 -13.20
N PRO A 104 1.16 -1.51 -13.49
CA PRO A 104 1.43 -0.34 -12.65
C PRO A 104 0.23 0.60 -12.55
N PHE A 105 -0.47 0.86 -13.65
CA PHE A 105 -1.65 1.72 -13.62
C PHE A 105 -2.84 1.06 -12.94
N SER A 106 -3.14 -0.21 -13.23
CA SER A 106 -4.32 -0.90 -12.68
C SER A 106 -4.18 -1.24 -11.20
N ILE A 107 -2.97 -1.48 -10.70
CA ILE A 107 -2.74 -1.81 -9.29
C ILE A 107 -2.30 -0.56 -8.52
N HIS A 108 -1.13 -0.02 -8.85
CA HIS A 108 -0.53 1.07 -8.08
C HIS A 108 -1.20 2.42 -8.34
N GLY A 109 -1.56 2.73 -9.59
CA GLY A 109 -2.25 3.96 -9.96
C GLY A 109 -3.66 4.04 -9.35
N VAL A 110 -4.42 2.96 -9.42
CA VAL A 110 -5.76 2.89 -8.79
C VAL A 110 -5.64 2.98 -7.28
N THR A 111 -4.71 2.26 -6.65
CA THR A 111 -4.49 2.35 -5.20
C THR A 111 -4.14 3.77 -4.78
N CYS A 112 -3.23 4.43 -5.50
CA CYS A 112 -2.87 5.83 -5.25
C CYS A 112 -4.09 6.75 -5.32
N ALA A 113 -4.90 6.65 -6.38
CA ALA A 113 -6.11 7.46 -6.55
C ALA A 113 -7.13 7.24 -5.43
N VAL A 114 -7.36 5.99 -5.04
CA VAL A 114 -8.28 5.64 -3.95
C VAL A 114 -7.77 6.19 -2.61
N MET A 115 -6.49 6.04 -2.31
CA MET A 115 -5.89 6.58 -1.08
C MET A 115 -5.99 8.12 -1.03
N LEU A 116 -5.75 8.82 -2.14
CA LEU A 116 -5.93 10.28 -2.22
C LEU A 116 -7.36 10.68 -1.91
N VAL A 117 -8.34 10.06 -2.54
CA VAL A 117 -9.77 10.38 -2.32
C VAL A 117 -10.16 10.09 -0.86
N VAL A 118 -9.82 8.91 -0.33
CA VAL A 118 -10.17 8.53 1.05
C VAL A 118 -9.48 9.44 2.05
N GLY A 119 -8.21 9.77 1.87
CA GLY A 119 -7.46 10.69 2.73
C GLY A 119 -8.10 12.07 2.79
N VAL A 120 -8.48 12.64 1.63
CA VAL A 120 -9.17 13.94 1.57
C VAL A 120 -10.54 13.87 2.25
N LEU A 121 -11.31 12.79 2.04
CA LEU A 121 -12.62 12.62 2.68
C LEU A 121 -12.48 12.52 4.20
N LEU A 122 -11.49 11.80 4.74
CA LEU A 122 -11.22 11.72 6.18
C LEU A 122 -10.89 13.07 6.79
N ILE A 123 -10.12 13.91 6.10
CA ILE A 123 -9.75 15.25 6.57
C ILE A 123 -10.98 16.18 6.59
N ARG A 124 -11.83 16.09 5.54
CA ARG A 124 -13.02 16.96 5.42
C ARG A 124 -14.17 16.57 6.32
N ALA A 125 -14.23 15.30 6.70
CA ALA A 125 -15.30 14.76 7.51
C ALA A 125 -14.99 14.78 9.03
N ALA A 126 -13.80 15.24 9.42
CA ALA A 126 -13.31 15.29 10.82
C ALA A 126 -13.74 16.54 11.56
#